data_a180c23d2807043b6b7d018f04617a43
#
_entry.id   a180c23d2807043b6b7d018f04617a43
#
_cell.length_a   1.000
_cell.length_b   1.000
_cell.length_c   1.000
_cell.angle_alpha   90.00
_cell.angle_beta   90.00
_cell.angle_gamma   90.00
#
_symmetry.space_group_name_H-M   'P 1'
#
loop_
_entity.id
_entity.type
_entity.pdbx_description
1 polymer ?
#
loop_
_entity_poly.entity_id
_entity_poly.type
_entity_poly.pdbx_seq_one_letter_code
_entity_poly.pdbx_strand_id
1 'polypeptide(L)'
;GGGERDSGARRSMLFPTTLVGSYPQPDWLIDRQRLAGRFPPRVRARELWRVAESWLAEAQNDATVLAIRAQEAAGLDIVTDGEIRRESYSNRFATALEGVDIDNPGTALDRSGHPNPVPRIAGPIRRRRPVLVEDVKFLRAHTTRTIKMTVPGPFTMSQQAQNDHYPREAAAAVDYAAGVNEEIPDLFRGRAVVVQVDEPYMQARPDKAREFGLRALNRALEGIAGTTALHICFGYAAIIHQRPSGYSFLPELAGSPVQQISIETAQSGLDCAVLTKLEGKSILLGCLDLNDLAVETPETVVARVKRALPYVRAERIVLAPDCGMKYLPRDVAFDKLKAMLAAAAM
;
A
#
# COMPACT_ATOMS: atom_id res chain seq x y z
N GLY A 1 -8.49 -39.20 -10.94
CA GLY A 1 -8.86 -37.78 -11.03
C GLY A 1 -8.97 -37.07 -9.69
N GLY A 2 -8.23 -37.42 -8.64
CA GLY A 2 -8.35 -36.81 -7.31
C GLY A 2 -7.11 -36.11 -6.79
N GLY A 3 -6.03 -36.05 -7.59
CA GLY A 3 -4.74 -35.56 -7.08
C GLY A 3 -4.43 -34.07 -7.31
N GLU A 4 -5.09 -33.43 -8.25
CA GLU A 4 -4.73 -32.05 -8.63
C GLU A 4 -5.42 -30.95 -7.82
N ARG A 5 -6.55 -31.25 -7.18
CA ARG A 5 -7.25 -30.25 -6.36
C ARG A 5 -6.63 -30.03 -4.98
N ASP A 6 -5.89 -31.00 -4.50
CA ASP A 6 -5.29 -30.96 -3.16
C ASP A 6 -3.98 -30.17 -3.12
N SER A 7 -3.22 -30.15 -4.23
CA SER A 7 -1.96 -29.41 -4.31
C SER A 7 -2.16 -27.89 -4.40
N GLY A 8 -3.25 -27.42 -5.04
CA GLY A 8 -3.56 -25.99 -5.13
C GLY A 8 -4.04 -25.41 -3.80
N ALA A 9 -4.84 -26.15 -3.05
CA ALA A 9 -5.33 -25.72 -1.75
C ALA A 9 -4.21 -25.67 -0.70
N ARG A 10 -3.25 -26.59 -0.76
CA ARG A 10 -2.08 -26.60 0.14
C ARG A 10 -1.14 -25.44 -0.12
N ARG A 11 -0.96 -25.04 -1.38
CA ARG A 11 -0.13 -23.88 -1.72
C ARG A 11 -0.71 -22.58 -1.18
N SER A 12 -2.05 -22.38 -1.26
CA SER A 12 -2.70 -21.17 -0.77
C SER A 12 -2.71 -21.08 0.76
N MET A 13 -2.44 -22.16 1.49
CA MET A 13 -2.29 -22.16 2.95
C MET A 13 -0.88 -21.77 3.38
N LEU A 14 0.14 -21.96 2.53
CA LEU A 14 1.52 -21.59 2.81
C LEU A 14 1.98 -20.58 1.76
N PHE A 15 2.51 -19.48 2.24
CA PHE A 15 3.04 -18.39 1.42
C PHE A 15 2.06 -17.89 0.37
N PRO A 16 0.85 -17.43 0.78
CA PRO A 16 0.00 -16.70 -0.14
C PRO A 16 0.75 -15.52 -0.73
N THR A 17 0.42 -15.13 -1.93
CA THR A 17 1.11 -14.08 -2.67
C THR A 17 0.18 -12.92 -2.98
N THR A 18 0.71 -11.70 -2.93
CA THR A 18 -0.05 -10.49 -3.22
C THR A 18 0.87 -9.37 -3.69
N LEU A 19 0.29 -8.28 -4.17
CA LEU A 19 0.98 -6.99 -4.31
C LEU A 19 0.90 -6.22 -2.98
N VAL A 20 1.77 -5.23 -2.81
CA VAL A 20 1.54 -4.19 -1.80
C VAL A 20 0.31 -3.39 -2.20
N GLY A 21 0.22 -2.94 -3.43
CA GLY A 21 -0.99 -2.29 -3.94
C GLY A 21 -0.88 -1.93 -5.41
N SER A 22 0.06 -1.07 -5.77
CA SER A 22 0.16 -0.54 -7.12
C SER A 22 0.86 -1.51 -8.09
N TYR A 23 0.48 -1.39 -9.35
CA TYR A 23 1.07 -2.09 -10.49
C TYR A 23 1.35 -1.04 -11.58
N PRO A 24 2.34 -1.23 -12.46
CA PRO A 24 2.64 -0.25 -13.49
C PRO A 24 1.45 0.03 -14.39
N GLN A 25 1.17 1.31 -14.61
CA GLN A 25 0.14 1.75 -15.53
C GLN A 25 0.67 1.71 -16.97
N PRO A 26 -0.20 1.48 -17.97
CA PRO A 26 0.24 1.53 -19.36
C PRO A 26 0.73 2.94 -19.76
N ASP A 27 1.75 3.00 -20.61
CA ASP A 27 2.29 4.26 -21.12
C ASP A 27 1.27 5.06 -21.95
N TRP A 28 0.31 4.38 -22.58
CA TRP A 28 -0.74 5.04 -23.34
C TRP A 28 -1.80 5.70 -22.44
N LEU A 29 -1.86 5.32 -21.15
CA LEU A 29 -2.86 5.85 -20.22
C LEU A 29 -2.36 7.08 -19.47
N ILE A 30 -1.13 7.04 -18.99
CA ILE A 30 -0.55 8.12 -18.17
C ILE A 30 0.89 8.36 -18.59
N ASP A 31 1.33 9.62 -18.51
CA ASP A 31 2.72 9.99 -18.83
C ASP A 31 3.64 9.53 -17.68
N ARG A 32 4.11 8.30 -17.80
CA ARG A 32 4.94 7.65 -16.78
C ARG A 32 6.31 8.30 -16.62
N GLN A 33 6.85 8.84 -17.71
CA GLN A 33 8.14 9.51 -17.68
C GLN A 33 8.05 10.80 -16.85
N ARG A 34 7.03 11.63 -17.08
CA ARG A 34 6.80 12.84 -16.27
C ARG A 34 6.49 12.49 -14.83
N LEU A 35 5.69 11.44 -14.62
CA LEU A 35 5.33 10.98 -13.27
C LEU A 35 6.56 10.53 -12.48
N ALA A 36 7.47 9.78 -13.10
CA ALA A 36 8.70 9.28 -12.48
C ALA A 36 9.75 10.38 -12.29
N GLY A 37 9.74 11.41 -13.14
CA GLY A 37 10.70 12.51 -13.09
C GLY A 37 10.39 13.59 -12.05
N ARG A 38 9.37 13.39 -11.23
CA ARG A 38 8.94 14.34 -10.19
C ARG A 38 8.54 13.59 -8.93
N PHE A 39 8.38 14.32 -7.83
CA PHE A 39 7.82 13.73 -6.61
C PHE A 39 6.41 13.20 -6.87
N PRO A 40 6.01 12.09 -6.23
CA PRO A 40 4.64 11.58 -6.38
C PRO A 40 3.64 12.69 -6.05
N PRO A 41 2.65 12.93 -6.93
CA PRO A 41 1.71 14.02 -6.70
C PRO A 41 0.85 13.76 -5.46
N ARG A 42 0.67 14.81 -4.66
CA ARG A 42 -0.21 14.79 -3.48
C ARG A 42 -1.54 15.47 -3.76
N VAL A 43 -1.56 16.38 -4.74
CA VAL A 43 -2.77 16.94 -5.32
C VAL A 43 -3.09 16.23 -6.63
N ARG A 44 -4.29 16.45 -7.16
CA ARG A 44 -4.64 15.85 -8.45
C ARG A 44 -3.73 16.38 -9.55
N ALA A 45 -3.25 15.47 -10.37
CA ALA A 45 -2.33 15.76 -11.48
C ALA A 45 -2.96 15.30 -12.79
N ARG A 46 -4.07 15.94 -13.17
CA ARG A 46 -4.90 15.56 -14.32
C ARG A 46 -4.17 15.67 -15.64
N GLU A 47 -3.18 16.54 -15.71
CA GLU A 47 -2.34 16.73 -16.90
C GLU A 47 -1.47 15.52 -17.26
N LEU A 48 -1.29 14.60 -16.32
CA LEU A 48 -0.52 13.38 -16.57
C LEU A 48 -1.28 12.33 -17.36
N TRP A 49 -2.61 12.36 -17.33
CA TRP A 49 -3.42 11.40 -18.09
C TRP A 49 -3.37 11.73 -19.58
N ARG A 50 -3.10 10.72 -20.41
CA ARG A 50 -2.87 10.88 -21.85
C ARG A 50 -4.11 10.64 -22.69
N VAL A 51 -5.24 10.40 -22.06
CA VAL A 51 -6.52 10.12 -22.72
C VAL A 51 -7.45 11.29 -22.41
N ALA A 52 -8.22 11.73 -23.42
CA ALA A 52 -9.19 12.81 -23.27
C ALA A 52 -10.16 12.49 -22.12
N GLU A 53 -10.57 13.51 -21.38
CA GLU A 53 -11.40 13.36 -20.20
C GLU A 53 -12.70 12.57 -20.48
N SER A 54 -13.31 12.78 -21.65
CA SER A 54 -14.52 12.06 -22.05
C SER A 54 -14.33 10.54 -22.19
N TRP A 55 -13.08 10.09 -22.39
CA TRP A 55 -12.74 8.66 -22.54
C TRP A 55 -11.92 8.12 -21.37
N LEU A 56 -11.53 8.97 -20.45
CA LEU A 56 -10.58 8.60 -19.40
C LEU A 56 -11.10 7.49 -18.49
N ALA A 57 -12.35 7.55 -18.08
CA ALA A 57 -12.93 6.53 -17.21
C ALA A 57 -12.92 5.16 -17.88
N GLU A 58 -13.29 5.08 -19.16
CA GLU A 58 -13.25 3.83 -19.91
C GLU A 58 -11.82 3.31 -20.08
N ALA A 59 -10.88 4.21 -20.39
CA ALA A 59 -9.47 3.84 -20.51
C ALA A 59 -8.89 3.32 -19.19
N GLN A 60 -9.25 3.93 -18.08
CA GLN A 60 -8.86 3.47 -16.74
C GLN A 60 -9.46 2.10 -16.42
N ASN A 61 -10.71 1.86 -16.81
CA ASN A 61 -11.33 0.55 -16.68
C ASN A 61 -10.56 -0.51 -17.44
N ASP A 62 -10.25 -0.24 -18.72
CA ASP A 62 -9.51 -1.19 -19.57
C ASP A 62 -8.12 -1.47 -19.00
N ALA A 63 -7.42 -0.43 -18.57
CA ALA A 63 -6.10 -0.58 -17.97
C ALA A 63 -6.14 -1.35 -16.64
N THR A 64 -7.19 -1.17 -15.87
CA THR A 64 -7.38 -1.93 -14.62
C THR A 64 -7.57 -3.42 -14.92
N VAL A 65 -8.33 -3.76 -15.95
CA VAL A 65 -8.47 -5.16 -16.39
C VAL A 65 -7.11 -5.74 -16.79
N LEU A 66 -6.28 -4.98 -17.53
CA LEU A 66 -4.94 -5.42 -17.87
C LEU A 66 -4.09 -5.73 -16.62
N ALA A 67 -4.15 -4.86 -15.61
CA ALA A 67 -3.43 -5.08 -14.36
C ALA A 67 -3.94 -6.32 -13.61
N ILE A 68 -5.25 -6.53 -13.59
CA ILE A 68 -5.84 -7.72 -12.97
C ILE A 68 -5.37 -8.98 -13.69
N ARG A 69 -5.44 -9.00 -15.02
CA ARG A 69 -5.03 -10.16 -15.83
C ARG A 69 -3.54 -10.46 -15.68
N ALA A 70 -2.68 -9.44 -15.58
CA ALA A 70 -1.26 -9.63 -15.34
C ALA A 70 -1.00 -10.31 -13.98
N GLN A 71 -1.69 -9.87 -12.94
CA GLN A 71 -1.59 -10.48 -11.62
C GLN A 71 -2.06 -11.94 -11.62
N GLU A 72 -3.18 -12.22 -12.26
CA GLU A 72 -3.69 -13.57 -12.42
C GLU A 72 -2.73 -14.46 -13.21
N ALA A 73 -2.20 -13.94 -14.31
CA ALA A 73 -1.25 -14.68 -15.17
C ALA A 73 0.05 -14.97 -14.44
N ALA A 74 0.52 -14.07 -13.58
CA ALA A 74 1.67 -14.32 -12.73
C ALA A 74 1.37 -15.36 -11.64
N GLY A 75 0.11 -15.57 -11.30
CA GLY A 75 -0.33 -16.57 -10.32
C GLY A 75 -0.60 -16.02 -8.92
N LEU A 76 -0.76 -14.71 -8.75
CA LEU A 76 -1.03 -14.12 -7.44
C LEU A 76 -2.32 -14.68 -6.83
N ASP A 77 -2.26 -15.01 -5.55
CA ASP A 77 -3.42 -15.52 -4.80
C ASP A 77 -4.40 -14.40 -4.45
N ILE A 78 -3.88 -13.23 -4.12
CA ILE A 78 -4.66 -12.05 -3.72
C ILE A 78 -4.36 -10.93 -4.72
N VAL A 79 -5.41 -10.40 -5.35
CA VAL A 79 -5.32 -9.46 -6.46
C VAL A 79 -5.79 -8.08 -6.02
N THR A 80 -5.10 -7.04 -6.47
CA THR A 80 -5.50 -5.63 -6.26
C THR A 80 -5.98 -5.01 -7.57
N ASP A 81 -6.54 -3.81 -7.50
CA ASP A 81 -6.86 -3.03 -8.69
C ASP A 81 -5.61 -2.35 -9.31
N GLY A 82 -4.42 -2.61 -8.75
CA GLY A 82 -3.17 -2.02 -9.19
C GLY A 82 -3.06 -0.52 -8.95
N GLU A 83 -4.06 0.09 -8.30
CA GLU A 83 -4.16 1.55 -8.12
C GLU A 83 -4.11 2.31 -9.46
N ILE A 84 -4.61 1.68 -10.50
CA ILE A 84 -4.47 2.15 -11.89
C ILE A 84 -5.13 3.52 -12.10
N ARG A 85 -6.19 3.83 -11.35
CA ARG A 85 -6.92 5.10 -11.47
C ARG A 85 -6.32 6.24 -10.67
N ARG A 86 -5.20 5.99 -9.97
CA ARG A 86 -4.56 6.96 -9.07
C ARG A 86 -3.28 7.51 -9.70
N GLU A 87 -3.06 8.81 -9.62
CA GLU A 87 -1.77 9.40 -9.98
C GLU A 87 -0.71 9.00 -8.93
N SER A 88 -1.10 8.95 -7.65
CA SER A 88 -0.31 8.36 -6.58
C SER A 88 -1.22 7.66 -5.56
N TYR A 89 -0.64 6.89 -4.66
CA TYR A 89 -1.41 6.05 -3.73
C TYR A 89 -2.38 6.82 -2.82
N SER A 90 -2.08 8.08 -2.50
CA SER A 90 -2.82 8.84 -1.50
C SER A 90 -3.74 9.93 -2.05
N ASN A 91 -3.41 10.49 -3.21
CA ASN A 91 -4.05 11.75 -3.64
C ASN A 91 -5.53 11.59 -4.02
N ARG A 92 -5.92 10.45 -4.56
CA ARG A 92 -7.32 10.20 -4.93
C ARG A 92 -8.26 10.26 -3.72
N PHE A 93 -7.88 9.61 -2.63
CA PHE A 93 -8.67 9.63 -1.39
C PHE A 93 -8.54 10.98 -0.67
N ALA A 94 -7.32 11.46 -0.49
CA ALA A 94 -7.07 12.68 0.29
C ALA A 94 -7.75 13.93 -0.30
N THR A 95 -7.84 14.03 -1.63
CA THR A 95 -8.48 15.18 -2.29
C THR A 95 -9.99 15.05 -2.44
N ALA A 96 -10.56 13.91 -2.10
CA ALA A 96 -12.00 13.68 -2.20
C ALA A 96 -12.77 14.00 -0.91
N LEU A 97 -12.07 14.34 0.16
CA LEU A 97 -12.65 14.63 1.46
C LEU A 97 -13.12 16.08 1.54
N GLU A 98 -14.21 16.30 2.27
CA GLU A 98 -14.64 17.65 2.61
C GLU A 98 -13.64 18.30 3.56
N GLY A 99 -13.48 19.61 3.49
CA GLY A 99 -12.51 20.36 4.27
C GLY A 99 -11.19 20.58 3.56
N VAL A 100 -10.95 19.90 2.45
CA VAL A 100 -9.77 20.08 1.61
C VAL A 100 -10.09 21.08 0.49
N ASP A 101 -9.31 22.16 0.40
CA ASP A 101 -9.40 23.15 -0.68
C ASP A 101 -8.53 22.69 -1.86
N ILE A 102 -9.17 22.05 -2.83
CA ILE A 102 -8.48 21.50 -4.00
C ILE A 102 -8.06 22.58 -5.01
N ASP A 103 -8.71 23.77 -4.95
CA ASP A 103 -8.43 24.87 -5.88
C ASP A 103 -7.23 25.69 -5.44
N ASN A 104 -6.89 25.68 -4.15
CA ASN A 104 -5.78 26.42 -3.57
C ASN A 104 -4.87 25.47 -2.79
N PRO A 105 -4.04 24.69 -3.46
CA PRO A 105 -3.16 23.74 -2.79
C PRO A 105 -2.17 24.45 -1.88
N GLY A 106 -1.75 23.76 -0.83
CA GLY A 106 -0.72 24.21 0.08
C GLY A 106 0.65 23.67 -0.28
N THR A 107 1.58 23.82 0.63
CA THR A 107 2.94 23.30 0.52
C THR A 107 3.32 22.59 1.81
N ALA A 108 3.93 21.41 1.70
CA ALA A 108 4.52 20.70 2.82
C ALA A 108 5.82 20.05 2.38
N LEU A 109 6.68 19.77 3.37
CA LEU A 109 7.91 19.05 3.10
C LEU A 109 7.62 17.55 2.91
N ASP A 110 8.24 16.95 1.90
CA ASP A 110 8.19 15.52 1.70
C ASP A 110 9.09 14.77 2.69
N ARG A 111 9.22 13.44 2.56
CA ARG A 111 10.07 12.63 3.43
C ARG A 111 11.55 12.98 3.32
N SER A 112 11.96 13.61 2.23
CA SER A 112 13.35 14.05 1.97
C SER A 112 13.60 15.50 2.36
N GLY A 113 12.58 16.21 2.86
CA GLY A 113 12.69 17.60 3.26
C GLY A 113 12.51 18.61 2.13
N HIS A 114 12.00 18.20 0.97
CA HIS A 114 11.74 19.07 -0.17
C HIS A 114 10.30 19.59 -0.16
N PRO A 115 10.06 20.89 -0.51
CA PRO A 115 8.71 21.41 -0.65
C PRO A 115 7.95 20.70 -1.78
N ASN A 116 6.70 20.39 -1.53
CA ASN A 116 5.83 19.73 -2.50
C ASN A 116 4.41 20.28 -2.38
N PRO A 117 3.70 20.49 -3.51
CA PRO A 117 2.28 20.85 -3.44
C PRO A 117 1.47 19.75 -2.77
N VAL A 118 0.63 20.14 -1.82
CA VAL A 118 -0.17 19.20 -1.02
C VAL A 118 -1.60 19.73 -0.86
N PRO A 119 -2.54 18.87 -0.47
CA PRO A 119 -3.88 19.31 -0.10
C PRO A 119 -3.83 20.34 1.03
N ARG A 120 -4.63 21.40 0.92
CA ARG A 120 -4.77 22.40 1.98
C ARG A 120 -6.02 22.12 2.79
N ILE A 121 -5.86 21.94 4.10
CA ILE A 121 -6.97 21.74 5.04
C ILE A 121 -7.51 23.12 5.41
N ALA A 122 -8.66 23.47 4.87
CA ALA A 122 -9.30 24.78 5.07
C ALA A 122 -10.52 24.70 5.98
N GLY A 123 -10.98 23.51 6.34
CA GLY A 123 -12.12 23.28 7.21
C GLY A 123 -12.06 21.87 7.81
N PRO A 124 -13.11 21.48 8.58
CA PRO A 124 -13.14 20.14 9.17
C PRO A 124 -13.09 19.04 8.10
N ILE A 125 -12.21 18.08 8.28
CA ILE A 125 -12.09 16.93 7.38
C ILE A 125 -13.24 15.98 7.64
N ARG A 126 -14.00 15.65 6.58
CA ARG A 126 -15.12 14.69 6.65
C ARG A 126 -15.24 13.91 5.37
N ARG A 127 -15.52 12.61 5.50
CA ARG A 127 -15.91 11.77 4.37
C ARG A 127 -17.41 11.96 4.14
N ARG A 128 -17.77 12.68 3.09
CA ARG A 128 -19.18 12.91 2.72
C ARG A 128 -19.77 11.79 1.88
N ARG A 129 -18.93 11.07 1.13
CA ARG A 129 -19.36 10.00 0.23
C ARG A 129 -18.27 8.95 0.11
N PRO A 130 -18.64 7.71 -0.30
CA PRO A 130 -17.65 6.68 -0.61
C PRO A 130 -16.70 7.16 -1.72
N VAL A 131 -15.41 6.85 -1.58
CA VAL A 131 -14.39 7.30 -2.53
C VAL A 131 -13.92 6.17 -3.42
N LEU A 132 -13.67 4.99 -2.85
CA LEU A 132 -13.08 3.85 -3.56
C LEU A 132 -14.06 2.69 -3.77
N VAL A 133 -15.33 2.89 -3.46
CA VAL A 133 -16.33 1.81 -3.51
C VAL A 133 -16.58 1.34 -4.95
N GLU A 134 -16.64 2.25 -5.91
CA GLU A 134 -16.77 1.84 -7.32
C GLU A 134 -15.53 1.08 -7.80
N ASP A 135 -14.35 1.43 -7.27
CA ASP A 135 -13.11 0.74 -7.62
C ASP A 135 -13.12 -0.71 -7.09
N VAL A 136 -13.56 -0.93 -5.85
CA VAL A 136 -13.63 -2.29 -5.30
C VAL A 136 -14.72 -3.13 -5.98
N LYS A 137 -15.84 -2.52 -6.35
CA LYS A 137 -16.89 -3.20 -7.12
C LYS A 137 -16.37 -3.65 -8.48
N PHE A 138 -15.65 -2.78 -9.16
CA PHE A 138 -15.03 -3.10 -10.45
C PHE A 138 -14.03 -4.25 -10.32
N LEU A 139 -13.16 -4.18 -9.32
CA LEU A 139 -12.20 -5.24 -9.03
C LEU A 139 -12.92 -6.57 -8.77
N ARG A 140 -13.95 -6.57 -7.92
CA ARG A 140 -14.70 -7.79 -7.61
C ARG A 140 -15.36 -8.39 -8.85
N ALA A 141 -15.88 -7.55 -9.73
CA ALA A 141 -16.57 -8.00 -10.95
C ALA A 141 -15.62 -8.62 -11.99
N HIS A 142 -14.32 -8.33 -11.92
CA HIS A 142 -13.36 -8.71 -12.97
C HIS A 142 -12.38 -9.81 -12.56
N THR A 143 -12.49 -10.36 -11.38
CA THR A 143 -11.69 -11.51 -10.94
C THR A 143 -12.49 -12.41 -10.01
N THR A 144 -12.17 -13.70 -10.01
CA THR A 144 -12.72 -14.65 -9.05
C THR A 144 -11.79 -14.88 -7.86
N ARG A 145 -10.60 -14.29 -7.89
CA ARG A 145 -9.61 -14.45 -6.83
C ARG A 145 -9.96 -13.59 -5.62
N THR A 146 -9.33 -13.87 -4.49
CA THR A 146 -9.37 -13.02 -3.32
C THR A 146 -8.85 -11.63 -3.66
N ILE A 147 -9.53 -10.59 -3.20
CA ILE A 147 -9.15 -9.21 -3.53
C ILE A 147 -8.76 -8.41 -2.29
N LYS A 148 -7.83 -7.51 -2.51
CA LYS A 148 -7.33 -6.55 -1.52
C LYS A 148 -7.48 -5.13 -2.06
N MET A 149 -7.87 -4.20 -1.17
CA MET A 149 -7.90 -2.77 -1.46
C MET A 149 -6.95 -2.02 -0.54
N THR A 150 -6.40 -0.92 -1.03
CA THR A 150 -5.50 -0.05 -0.28
C THR A 150 -6.11 1.33 -0.07
N VAL A 151 -5.90 1.89 1.12
CA VAL A 151 -6.28 3.26 1.46
C VAL A 151 -5.07 3.97 2.07
N PRO A 152 -4.91 5.28 1.88
CA PRO A 152 -3.84 6.01 2.54
C PRO A 152 -4.11 6.09 4.04
N GLY A 153 -3.06 6.06 4.83
CA GLY A 153 -3.14 6.16 6.28
C GLY A 153 -3.40 7.58 6.76
N PRO A 154 -4.09 7.74 7.89
CA PRO A 154 -4.43 9.06 8.40
C PRO A 154 -3.23 9.89 8.81
N PHE A 155 -2.20 9.28 9.40
CA PHE A 155 -0.97 9.98 9.75
C PHE A 155 -0.26 10.48 8.51
N THR A 156 -0.09 9.62 7.50
CA THR A 156 0.52 9.99 6.22
C THR A 156 -0.23 11.16 5.57
N MET A 157 -1.57 11.10 5.52
CA MET A 157 -2.33 12.20 4.96
C MET A 157 -2.12 13.50 5.71
N SER A 158 -2.03 13.47 7.04
CA SER A 158 -1.75 14.66 7.84
C SER A 158 -0.37 15.25 7.55
N GLN A 159 0.62 14.39 7.26
CA GLN A 159 1.98 14.84 6.91
C GLN A 159 2.10 15.31 5.45
N GLN A 160 1.17 14.93 4.60
CA GLN A 160 1.07 15.35 3.21
C GLN A 160 0.03 16.44 3.00
N ALA A 161 -0.21 17.28 3.99
CA ALA A 161 -1.18 18.36 3.95
C ALA A 161 -0.63 19.63 4.57
N GLN A 162 -1.14 20.78 4.12
CA GLN A 162 -0.95 22.05 4.81
C GLN A 162 -2.17 22.28 5.70
N ASN A 163 -1.95 22.34 7.00
CA ASN A 163 -3.04 22.50 7.97
C ASN A 163 -3.29 23.97 8.28
N ASP A 164 -4.36 24.54 7.71
CA ASP A 164 -4.78 25.92 7.98
C ASP A 164 -6.04 25.97 8.86
N HIS A 165 -6.51 24.84 9.37
CA HIS A 165 -7.77 24.80 10.12
C HIS A 165 -7.60 24.30 11.56
N TYR A 166 -6.91 23.16 11.74
CA TYR A 166 -6.81 22.54 13.07
C TYR A 166 -5.72 23.20 13.91
N PRO A 167 -5.93 23.32 15.24
CA PRO A 167 -4.91 23.88 16.12
C PRO A 167 -3.66 22.99 16.23
N ARG A 168 -3.79 21.68 15.96
CA ARG A 168 -2.69 20.71 16.05
C ARG A 168 -2.78 19.68 14.91
N GLU A 169 -1.63 19.20 14.43
CA GLU A 169 -1.56 18.11 13.46
C GLU A 169 -2.29 16.86 13.93
N ALA A 170 -2.22 16.55 15.23
CA ALA A 170 -2.88 15.40 15.80
C ALA A 170 -4.40 15.42 15.58
N ALA A 171 -5.02 16.58 15.70
CA ALA A 171 -6.46 16.73 15.46
C ALA A 171 -6.82 16.46 13.98
N ALA A 172 -5.99 16.95 13.06
CA ALA A 172 -6.16 16.65 11.64
C ALA A 172 -6.03 15.16 11.37
N ALA A 173 -5.01 14.51 11.95
CA ALA A 173 -4.79 13.06 11.76
C ALA A 173 -5.98 12.24 12.27
N VAL A 174 -6.58 12.61 13.40
CA VAL A 174 -7.74 11.92 13.96
C VAL A 174 -8.97 12.07 13.06
N ASP A 175 -9.18 13.24 12.46
CA ASP A 175 -10.30 13.44 11.54
C ASP A 175 -10.08 12.71 10.20
N TYR A 176 -8.85 12.68 9.69
CA TYR A 176 -8.52 11.79 8.57
C TYR A 176 -8.81 10.33 8.94
N ALA A 177 -8.46 9.92 10.16
CA ALA A 177 -8.72 8.56 10.63
C ALA A 177 -10.21 8.24 10.66
N ALA A 178 -11.05 9.18 11.06
CA ALA A 178 -12.50 8.98 11.03
C ALA A 178 -13.00 8.74 9.60
N GLY A 179 -12.46 9.47 8.62
CA GLY A 179 -12.79 9.26 7.21
C GLY A 179 -12.36 7.88 6.70
N VAL A 180 -11.16 7.45 7.05
CA VAL A 180 -10.66 6.11 6.72
C VAL A 180 -11.51 5.03 7.40
N ASN A 181 -11.87 5.22 8.66
CA ASN A 181 -12.71 4.29 9.41
C ASN A 181 -14.08 4.08 8.75
N GLU A 182 -14.63 5.11 8.14
CA GLU A 182 -15.90 5.02 7.42
C GLU A 182 -15.75 4.36 6.04
N GLU A 183 -14.61 4.54 5.37
CA GLU A 183 -14.36 3.94 4.06
C GLU A 183 -14.13 2.44 4.15
N ILE A 184 -13.39 1.97 5.15
CA ILE A 184 -12.99 0.56 5.27
C ILE A 184 -14.18 -0.39 5.28
N PRO A 185 -15.25 -0.19 6.07
CA PRO A 185 -16.40 -1.10 6.04
C PRO A 185 -17.07 -1.19 4.66
N ASP A 186 -17.10 -0.09 3.91
CA ASP A 186 -17.68 -0.09 2.57
C ASP A 186 -16.83 -0.92 1.60
N LEU A 187 -15.51 -0.94 1.77
CA LEU A 187 -14.63 -1.79 0.97
C LEU A 187 -14.84 -3.27 1.30
N PHE A 188 -15.05 -3.62 2.57
CA PHE A 188 -15.40 -4.99 2.94
C PHE A 188 -16.76 -5.40 2.40
N ARG A 189 -17.73 -4.51 2.36
CA ARG A 189 -19.04 -4.79 1.70
C ARG A 189 -18.86 -5.03 0.21
N GLY A 190 -17.89 -4.40 -0.43
CA GLY A 190 -17.48 -4.67 -1.81
C GLY A 190 -16.73 -5.99 -1.97
N ARG A 191 -16.59 -6.77 -0.90
CA ARG A 191 -15.98 -8.10 -0.81
C ARG A 191 -14.46 -8.09 -0.88
N ALA A 192 -13.81 -6.99 -0.56
CA ALA A 192 -12.39 -7.04 -0.22
C ALA A 192 -12.22 -7.96 1.00
N VAL A 193 -11.26 -8.87 0.92
CA VAL A 193 -10.93 -9.76 2.04
C VAL A 193 -9.90 -9.10 2.94
N VAL A 194 -9.01 -8.28 2.37
CA VAL A 194 -8.03 -7.50 3.09
C VAL A 194 -8.17 -6.03 2.69
N VAL A 195 -8.18 -5.13 3.67
CA VAL A 195 -8.01 -3.69 3.45
C VAL A 195 -6.70 -3.26 4.09
N GLN A 196 -5.83 -2.69 3.28
CA GLN A 196 -4.50 -2.26 3.69
C GLN A 196 -4.44 -0.74 3.85
N VAL A 197 -3.91 -0.31 4.98
CA VAL A 197 -3.64 1.10 5.27
C VAL A 197 -2.17 1.38 5.00
N ASP A 198 -1.88 2.37 4.16
CA ASP A 198 -0.51 2.71 3.78
C ASP A 198 -0.01 3.90 4.60
N GLU A 199 1.00 3.65 5.42
CA GLU A 199 1.55 4.63 6.36
C GLU A 199 3.06 4.80 6.22
N PRO A 200 3.57 5.21 5.03
CA PRO A 200 5.00 5.34 4.81
C PRO A 200 5.65 6.45 5.64
N TYR A 201 4.89 7.43 6.09
CA TYR A 201 5.42 8.53 6.91
C TYR A 201 5.68 8.12 8.36
N MET A 202 5.07 7.06 8.86
CA MET A 202 5.36 6.57 10.21
C MET A 202 6.84 6.27 10.38
N GLN A 203 7.43 5.61 9.40
CA GLN A 203 8.83 5.23 9.44
C GLN A 203 9.77 6.43 9.17
N ALA A 204 9.31 7.38 8.36
CA ALA A 204 10.08 8.59 8.07
C ALA A 204 10.05 9.58 9.23
N ARG A 205 9.02 9.58 10.05
CA ARG A 205 8.82 10.50 11.18
C ARG A 205 8.38 9.73 12.43
N PRO A 206 9.27 8.88 12.98
CA PRO A 206 8.89 7.96 14.06
C PRO A 206 8.48 8.66 15.35
N ASP A 207 9.03 9.81 15.66
CA ASP A 207 8.68 10.56 16.87
C ASP A 207 7.24 11.06 16.81
N LYS A 208 6.83 11.67 15.69
CA LYS A 208 5.44 12.08 15.48
C LYS A 208 4.50 10.88 15.39
N ALA A 209 4.97 9.78 14.81
CA ALA A 209 4.19 8.56 14.73
C ALA A 209 3.84 8.05 16.14
N ARG A 210 4.79 8.09 17.08
CA ARG A 210 4.52 7.76 18.48
C ARG A 210 3.61 8.78 19.16
N GLU A 211 3.81 10.05 18.88
CA GLU A 211 3.04 11.12 19.52
C GLU A 211 1.55 11.03 19.18
N PHE A 212 1.21 10.85 17.89
CA PHE A 212 -0.20 10.79 17.48
C PHE A 212 -0.51 9.84 16.32
N GLY A 213 0.49 9.33 15.60
CA GLY A 213 0.27 8.45 14.44
C GLY A 213 -0.37 7.12 14.83
N LEU A 214 0.09 6.51 15.91
CA LEU A 214 -0.48 5.23 16.42
C LEU A 214 -1.91 5.42 16.91
N ARG A 215 -2.19 6.54 17.56
CA ARG A 215 -3.56 6.89 17.98
C ARG A 215 -4.49 7.07 16.78
N ALA A 216 -4.00 7.74 15.72
CA ALA A 216 -4.76 7.90 14.49
C ALA A 216 -5.02 6.55 13.81
N LEU A 217 -4.03 5.67 13.77
CA LEU A 217 -4.20 4.30 13.26
C LEU A 217 -5.27 3.54 14.03
N ASN A 218 -5.22 3.59 15.36
CA ASN A 218 -6.20 2.93 16.20
C ASN A 218 -7.62 3.47 15.95
N ARG A 219 -7.74 4.78 15.74
CA ARG A 219 -9.04 5.40 15.40
C ARG A 219 -9.54 4.94 14.04
N ALA A 220 -8.64 4.85 13.04
CA ALA A 220 -9.00 4.36 11.70
C ALA A 220 -9.50 2.92 11.71
N LEU A 221 -9.01 2.10 12.62
CA LEU A 221 -9.34 0.68 12.72
C LEU A 221 -10.38 0.36 13.80
N GLU A 222 -10.89 1.37 14.51
CA GLU A 222 -11.85 1.19 15.59
C GLU A 222 -13.12 0.50 15.09
N GLY A 223 -13.49 -0.62 15.73
CA GLY A 223 -14.69 -1.37 15.38
C GLY A 223 -14.66 -2.11 14.05
N ILE A 224 -13.52 -2.18 13.38
CA ILE A 224 -13.39 -2.88 12.10
C ILE A 224 -13.31 -4.38 12.34
N ALA A 225 -14.19 -5.14 11.69
CA ALA A 225 -14.30 -6.58 11.87
C ALA A 225 -13.52 -7.41 10.85
N GLY A 226 -13.10 -6.86 9.74
CA GLY A 226 -12.39 -7.58 8.67
C GLY A 226 -10.88 -7.63 8.89
N THR A 227 -10.19 -8.35 8.00
CA THR A 227 -8.72 -8.43 8.03
C THR A 227 -8.10 -7.13 7.50
N THR A 228 -7.32 -6.48 8.35
CA THR A 228 -6.63 -5.25 8.00
C THR A 228 -5.13 -5.47 7.94
N ALA A 229 -4.47 -4.74 7.03
CA ALA A 229 -3.02 -4.73 6.87
C ALA A 229 -2.50 -3.30 7.02
N LEU A 230 -1.25 -3.18 7.43
CA LEU A 230 -0.54 -1.91 7.54
C LEU A 230 0.77 -2.01 6.76
N HIS A 231 1.01 -1.08 5.82
CA HIS A 231 2.28 -0.98 5.11
C HIS A 231 3.03 0.26 5.63
N ILE A 232 4.25 0.08 6.14
CA ILE A 232 5.03 1.13 6.81
C ILE A 232 6.42 1.38 6.22
N CYS A 233 6.78 0.77 5.11
CA CYS A 233 8.04 1.02 4.40
C CYS A 233 9.27 0.92 5.32
N PHE A 234 9.42 -0.17 6.06
CA PHE A 234 10.56 -0.36 6.97
C PHE A 234 11.92 -0.30 6.27
N GLY A 235 11.97 -0.69 4.99
CA GLY A 235 13.20 -0.65 4.23
C GLY A 235 13.77 0.75 4.09
N TYR A 236 12.90 1.74 4.01
CA TYR A 236 13.35 3.13 3.94
C TYR A 236 14.11 3.57 5.19
N ALA A 237 13.73 3.07 6.36
CA ALA A 237 14.39 3.41 7.62
C ALA A 237 15.76 2.75 7.76
N ALA A 238 15.97 1.60 7.14
CA ALA A 238 17.28 0.95 7.17
C ALA A 238 18.34 1.76 6.42
N ILE A 239 17.94 2.63 5.49
CA ILE A 239 18.84 3.57 4.83
C ILE A 239 19.26 4.70 5.78
N ILE A 240 18.46 4.98 6.81
CA ILE A 240 18.75 5.96 7.84
C ILE A 240 19.36 5.24 9.06
N HIS A 241 20.50 4.59 8.87
CA HIS A 241 21.15 3.73 9.87
C HIS A 241 21.48 4.40 11.20
N GLN A 242 21.43 5.71 11.28
CA GLN A 242 21.87 6.47 12.43
C GLN A 242 20.75 6.72 13.45
N ARG A 243 19.58 6.11 13.27
CA ARG A 243 18.46 6.25 14.20
C ARG A 243 18.08 4.89 14.80
N PRO A 244 18.76 4.43 15.87
CA PRO A 244 18.40 3.18 16.54
C PRO A 244 16.96 3.16 17.03
N SER A 245 16.34 4.34 17.23
CA SER A 245 14.96 4.51 17.66
C SER A 245 13.93 4.24 16.55
N GLY A 246 14.37 4.06 15.28
CA GLY A 246 13.45 3.91 14.13
C GLY A 246 12.49 2.75 14.23
N TYR A 247 12.83 1.73 15.01
CA TYR A 247 12.01 0.53 15.20
C TYR A 247 11.29 0.48 16.54
N SER A 248 11.41 1.51 17.35
CA SER A 248 10.96 1.45 18.74
C SER A 248 9.44 1.48 18.91
N PHE A 249 8.65 1.75 17.85
CA PHE A 249 7.20 1.65 17.91
C PHE A 249 6.63 0.29 17.49
N LEU A 250 7.48 -0.69 17.15
CA LEU A 250 7.03 -2.03 16.79
C LEU A 250 6.22 -2.73 17.88
N PRO A 251 6.59 -2.65 19.18
CA PRO A 251 5.75 -3.23 20.22
C PRO A 251 4.35 -2.62 20.27
N GLU A 252 4.21 -1.33 20.01
CA GLU A 252 2.92 -0.65 19.95
C GLU A 252 2.11 -1.11 18.74
N LEU A 253 2.75 -1.39 17.60
CA LEU A 253 2.09 -1.98 16.45
C LEU A 253 1.60 -3.40 16.75
N ALA A 254 2.36 -4.18 17.50
CA ALA A 254 1.95 -5.52 17.94
C ALA A 254 0.68 -5.45 18.80
N GLY A 255 0.51 -4.38 19.57
CA GLY A 255 -0.69 -4.14 20.38
C GLY A 255 -1.85 -3.49 19.62
N SER A 256 -1.63 -3.06 18.35
CA SER A 256 -2.67 -2.43 17.55
C SER A 256 -3.67 -3.47 17.01
N PRO A 257 -4.89 -3.04 16.59
CA PRO A 257 -5.86 -3.97 16.03
C PRO A 257 -5.53 -4.47 14.63
N VAL A 258 -4.50 -3.94 13.97
CA VAL A 258 -4.10 -4.41 12.64
C VAL A 258 -3.65 -5.88 12.71
N GLN A 259 -4.06 -6.68 11.73
CA GLN A 259 -3.79 -8.11 11.72
C GLN A 259 -2.55 -8.49 10.92
N GLN A 260 -2.20 -7.72 9.91
CA GLN A 260 -1.06 -7.97 9.03
C GLN A 260 -0.18 -6.74 8.96
N ILE A 261 1.14 -6.94 8.96
CA ILE A 261 2.11 -5.85 8.80
C ILE A 261 3.01 -6.14 7.62
N SER A 262 3.09 -5.20 6.70
CA SER A 262 3.88 -5.27 5.47
C SER A 262 5.25 -4.64 5.72
N ILE A 263 6.31 -5.39 5.46
CA ILE A 263 7.69 -5.00 5.77
C ILE A 263 8.59 -5.26 4.57
N GLU A 264 9.38 -4.26 4.21
CA GLU A 264 10.39 -4.36 3.16
C GLU A 264 11.64 -5.06 3.71
N THR A 265 12.02 -6.20 3.14
CA THR A 265 13.21 -6.93 3.57
C THR A 265 14.23 -7.18 2.46
N ALA A 266 13.85 -6.98 1.19
CA ALA A 266 14.75 -7.27 0.07
C ALA A 266 15.76 -6.15 -0.17
N GLN A 267 15.29 -4.93 -0.44
CA GLN A 267 16.16 -3.79 -0.69
C GLN A 267 16.99 -3.40 0.52
N SER A 268 16.38 -3.39 1.67
CA SER A 268 17.01 -2.92 2.90
C SER A 268 18.03 -3.88 3.46
N GLY A 269 17.94 -5.18 3.11
CA GLY A 269 18.71 -6.20 3.80
C GLY A 269 18.40 -6.27 5.28
N LEU A 270 17.18 -5.89 5.67
CA LEU A 270 16.75 -5.79 7.07
C LEU A 270 17.06 -7.07 7.83
N ASP A 271 17.63 -6.93 9.03
CA ASP A 271 17.76 -8.04 9.96
C ASP A 271 16.37 -8.49 10.39
N CYS A 272 15.96 -9.68 9.95
CA CYS A 272 14.63 -10.20 10.20
C CYS A 272 14.36 -10.53 11.68
N ALA A 273 15.37 -10.47 12.53
CA ALA A 273 15.17 -10.64 13.98
C ALA A 273 14.19 -9.62 14.57
N VAL A 274 14.03 -8.44 13.93
CA VAL A 274 13.05 -7.43 14.38
C VAL A 274 11.61 -7.94 14.28
N LEU A 275 11.35 -8.93 13.43
CA LEU A 275 10.00 -9.50 13.25
C LEU A 275 9.50 -10.22 14.52
N THR A 276 10.39 -10.61 15.41
CA THR A 276 10.00 -11.19 16.72
C THR A 276 9.18 -10.23 17.56
N LYS A 277 9.33 -8.92 17.34
CA LYS A 277 8.57 -7.88 18.05
C LYS A 277 7.12 -7.78 17.57
N LEU A 278 6.79 -8.42 16.45
CA LEU A 278 5.46 -8.41 15.84
C LEU A 278 4.74 -9.75 16.06
N GLU A 279 5.00 -10.40 17.17
CA GLU A 279 4.35 -11.65 17.53
C GLU A 279 2.82 -11.49 17.53
N GLY A 280 2.12 -12.50 17.01
CA GLY A 280 0.67 -12.46 16.87
C GLY A 280 0.18 -11.87 15.55
N LYS A 281 1.05 -11.24 14.76
CA LYS A 281 0.70 -10.66 13.45
C LYS A 281 1.11 -11.57 12.31
N SER A 282 0.38 -11.51 11.20
CA SER A 282 0.87 -12.02 9.92
C SER A 282 1.79 -10.98 9.29
N ILE A 283 2.79 -11.45 8.56
CA ILE A 283 3.78 -10.58 7.93
C ILE A 283 3.64 -10.68 6.41
N LEU A 284 3.35 -9.54 5.77
CA LEU A 284 3.55 -9.40 4.33
C LEU A 284 5.03 -9.14 4.13
N LEU A 285 5.75 -10.19 3.75
CA LEU A 285 7.20 -10.16 3.64
C LEU A 285 7.60 -9.64 2.27
N GLY A 286 8.16 -8.44 2.22
CA GLY A 286 8.71 -7.87 1.00
C GLY A 286 9.95 -8.67 0.58
N CYS A 287 9.86 -9.35 -0.56
CA CYS A 287 10.91 -10.25 -1.05
C CYS A 287 11.37 -9.94 -2.48
N LEU A 288 10.88 -8.86 -3.08
CA LEU A 288 11.34 -8.33 -4.36
C LEU A 288 11.90 -6.92 -4.17
N ASP A 289 13.13 -6.70 -4.65
CA ASP A 289 13.78 -5.40 -4.63
C ASP A 289 13.29 -4.57 -5.81
N LEU A 290 12.65 -3.44 -5.56
CA LEU A 290 12.07 -2.60 -6.61
C LEU A 290 13.02 -1.51 -7.10
N ASN A 291 14.17 -1.33 -6.47
CA ASN A 291 15.19 -0.38 -6.93
C ASN A 291 16.15 -1.03 -7.93
N ASP A 292 16.16 -2.34 -8.02
CA ASP A 292 16.95 -3.08 -8.99
C ASP A 292 16.03 -3.56 -10.12
N LEU A 293 16.32 -3.15 -11.36
CA LEU A 293 15.56 -3.57 -12.54
C LEU A 293 15.86 -5.01 -12.94
N ALA A 294 16.93 -5.60 -12.40
CA ALA A 294 17.23 -7.01 -12.65
C ALA A 294 16.15 -7.89 -12.02
N VAL A 295 15.68 -8.87 -12.78
CA VAL A 295 14.70 -9.84 -12.30
C VAL A 295 15.40 -10.85 -11.41
N GLU A 296 14.90 -11.00 -10.19
CA GLU A 296 15.43 -11.98 -9.25
C GLU A 296 15.25 -13.41 -9.78
N THR A 297 16.14 -14.29 -9.40
CA THR A 297 15.91 -15.73 -9.57
C THR A 297 15.00 -16.23 -8.46
N PRO A 298 14.24 -17.33 -8.67
CA PRO A 298 13.47 -17.95 -7.59
C PRO A 298 14.32 -18.28 -6.37
N GLU A 299 15.56 -18.74 -6.58
CA GLU A 299 16.48 -19.09 -5.50
C GLU A 299 16.84 -17.87 -4.64
N THR A 300 17.05 -16.72 -5.26
CA THR A 300 17.29 -15.46 -4.53
C THR A 300 16.11 -15.10 -3.64
N VAL A 301 14.89 -15.23 -4.16
CA VAL A 301 13.67 -14.95 -3.39
C VAL A 301 13.53 -15.96 -2.23
N VAL A 302 13.77 -17.25 -2.48
CA VAL A 302 13.76 -18.28 -1.43
C VAL A 302 14.75 -17.95 -0.33
N ALA A 303 15.96 -17.50 -0.67
CA ALA A 303 16.96 -17.12 0.33
C ALA A 303 16.46 -15.97 1.21
N ARG A 304 15.77 -14.99 0.61
CA ARG A 304 15.19 -13.86 1.36
C ARG A 304 14.09 -14.33 2.31
N VAL A 305 13.24 -15.24 1.88
CA VAL A 305 12.17 -15.79 2.74
C VAL A 305 12.78 -16.60 3.88
N LYS A 306 13.81 -17.40 3.60
CA LYS A 306 14.50 -18.20 4.62
C LYS A 306 15.10 -17.36 5.74
N ARG A 307 15.51 -16.12 5.47
CA ARG A 307 16.00 -15.22 6.52
C ARG A 307 14.94 -14.87 7.56
N ALA A 308 13.67 -14.90 7.19
CA ALA A 308 12.56 -14.59 8.08
C ALA A 308 12.05 -15.80 8.87
N LEU A 309 12.22 -17.02 8.33
CA LEU A 309 11.65 -18.24 8.92
C LEU A 309 12.10 -18.53 10.36
N PRO A 310 13.34 -18.21 10.81
CA PRO A 310 13.69 -18.37 12.22
C PRO A 310 12.88 -17.52 13.18
N TYR A 311 12.25 -16.45 12.69
CA TYR A 311 11.60 -15.43 13.51
C TYR A 311 10.08 -15.38 13.34
N VAL A 312 9.56 -15.91 12.23
CA VAL A 312 8.13 -15.91 11.91
C VAL A 312 7.74 -17.29 11.40
N ARG A 313 6.65 -17.83 11.93
CA ARG A 313 6.13 -19.11 11.46
C ARG A 313 5.67 -19.00 10.01
N ALA A 314 5.92 -20.04 9.23
CA ALA A 314 5.59 -20.05 7.81
C ALA A 314 4.10 -19.74 7.53
N GLU A 315 3.22 -20.23 8.39
CA GLU A 315 1.76 -20.04 8.28
C GLU A 315 1.34 -18.56 8.41
N ARG A 316 2.23 -17.71 8.90
CA ARG A 316 1.97 -16.29 9.12
C ARG A 316 2.65 -15.38 8.10
N ILE A 317 3.28 -15.94 7.09
CA ILE A 317 3.99 -15.19 6.04
C ILE A 317 3.13 -15.14 4.78
N VAL A 318 2.93 -13.93 4.27
CA VAL A 318 2.40 -13.64 2.94
C VAL A 318 3.54 -13.02 2.14
N LEU A 319 3.77 -13.49 0.91
CA LEU A 319 4.84 -12.96 0.07
C LEU A 319 4.33 -11.78 -0.76
N ALA A 320 5.13 -10.73 -0.82
CA ALA A 320 4.82 -9.52 -1.57
C ALA A 320 6.11 -8.86 -2.08
N PRO A 321 6.03 -7.98 -3.08
CA PRO A 321 7.12 -7.05 -3.35
C PRO A 321 7.41 -6.17 -2.14
N ASP A 322 8.59 -5.56 -2.10
CA ASP A 322 8.95 -4.63 -1.01
C ASP A 322 7.96 -3.47 -0.87
N CYS A 323 7.49 -2.94 -1.99
CA CYS A 323 6.58 -1.79 -2.02
C CYS A 323 5.69 -1.86 -3.27
N GLY A 324 5.00 -0.77 -3.59
CA GLY A 324 4.23 -0.66 -4.83
C GLY A 324 5.13 -0.75 -6.07
N MET A 325 4.62 -1.35 -7.13
CA MET A 325 5.38 -1.60 -8.36
C MET A 325 5.16 -0.54 -9.45
N LYS A 326 4.48 0.53 -9.12
CA LYS A 326 4.02 1.57 -10.06
C LYS A 326 5.10 2.08 -11.02
N TYR A 327 6.32 2.26 -10.53
CA TYR A 327 7.40 2.89 -11.29
C TYR A 327 8.29 1.92 -12.07
N LEU A 328 8.06 0.61 -11.95
CA LEU A 328 8.78 -0.38 -12.74
C LEU A 328 8.26 -0.44 -14.18
N PRO A 329 9.10 -0.79 -15.15
CA PRO A 329 8.60 -1.24 -16.46
C PRO A 329 7.65 -2.42 -16.29
N ARG A 330 6.60 -2.49 -17.12
CA ARG A 330 5.55 -3.53 -16.98
C ARG A 330 6.10 -4.94 -17.13
N ASP A 331 7.00 -5.16 -18.07
CA ASP A 331 7.64 -6.45 -18.28
C ASP A 331 8.51 -6.88 -17.10
N VAL A 332 9.28 -5.95 -16.52
CA VAL A 332 10.09 -6.21 -15.34
C VAL A 332 9.22 -6.56 -14.13
N ALA A 333 8.16 -5.80 -13.91
CA ALA A 333 7.22 -6.06 -12.81
C ALA A 333 6.61 -7.47 -12.94
N PHE A 334 6.13 -7.82 -14.12
CA PHE A 334 5.55 -9.13 -14.38
C PHE A 334 6.55 -10.27 -14.14
N ASP A 335 7.77 -10.13 -14.65
CA ASP A 335 8.81 -11.15 -14.52
C ASP A 335 9.26 -11.30 -13.06
N LYS A 336 9.35 -10.21 -12.32
CA LYS A 336 9.64 -10.26 -10.88
C LYS A 336 8.54 -11.02 -10.11
N LEU A 337 7.28 -10.78 -10.44
CA LEU A 337 6.17 -11.51 -9.83
C LEU A 337 6.26 -13.01 -10.14
N LYS A 338 6.58 -13.38 -11.38
CA LYS A 338 6.75 -14.79 -11.76
C LYS A 338 7.86 -15.46 -10.94
N ALA A 339 8.97 -14.77 -10.70
CA ALA A 339 10.06 -15.29 -9.87
C ALA A 339 9.57 -15.50 -8.42
N MET A 340 8.79 -14.57 -7.89
CA MET A 340 8.20 -14.68 -6.56
C MET A 340 7.26 -15.89 -6.45
N LEU A 341 6.42 -16.08 -7.46
CA LEU A 341 5.49 -17.21 -7.50
C LEU A 341 6.22 -18.56 -7.61
N ALA A 342 7.27 -18.62 -8.41
CA ALA A 342 8.11 -19.81 -8.51
C ALA A 342 8.78 -20.13 -7.16
N ALA A 343 9.25 -19.11 -6.45
CA ALA A 343 9.81 -19.26 -5.10
C ALA A 343 8.76 -19.76 -4.10
N ALA A 344 7.53 -19.25 -4.16
CA ALA A 344 6.44 -19.65 -3.27
C ALA A 344 6.08 -21.14 -3.42
N ALA A 345 6.30 -21.70 -4.61
CA ALA A 345 6.05 -23.12 -4.91
C ALA A 345 7.19 -24.04 -4.44
N MET A 346 8.32 -23.48 -4.11
CA MET A 346 9.49 -24.23 -3.60
C MET A 346 9.39 -24.39 -2.08
#